data_2954e50c256586db269302de5a6880a3
#
_entry.id   2954e50c256586db269302de5a6880a3
#
_cell.length_a   1.000
_cell.length_b   1.000
_cell.length_c   1.000
_cell.angle_alpha   90.00
_cell.angle_beta   90.00
_cell.angle_gamma   90.00
#
_symmetry.space_group_name_H-M   'P 1'
#
loop_
_entity.id
_entity.type
_entity.pdbx_description
1 polymer ?
#
loop_
_entity_poly.entity_id
_entity_poly.type
_entity_poly.pdbx_seq_one_letter_code
_entity_poly.pdbx_strand_id
1 'polypeptide(L)'
;YSLNYGITYQADTFANMSEGKQAFVILKLLLDFSDKRCPILIDQPEDSLDNRAIYNELVAYIKRKKRERQIILVTHNSNVVVSADAENVIVANQNGTDSPNWGGFKFQYIHGALENTKCKDKTDSQILSSQGIREHICDILEGGREAFKKREQKYGFRR
;
A
#
# COMPACT_ATOMS: atom_id res chain seq x y z
N TYR A 1 40.11 22.46 9.16
CA TYR A 1 39.36 21.73 8.11
C TYR A 1 37.98 21.46 8.67
N SER A 2 36.94 21.94 8.00
CA SER A 2 35.54 21.54 8.27
C SER A 2 35.11 20.51 7.21
N LEU A 3 34.68 19.33 7.67
CA LEU A 3 34.08 18.29 6.79
C LEU A 3 32.59 18.51 6.79
N ASN A 4 32.04 18.78 5.62
CA ASN A 4 30.60 18.85 5.39
C ASN A 4 30.14 17.58 4.67
N TYR A 5 29.23 16.85 5.31
CA TYR A 5 28.58 15.70 4.69
C TYR A 5 27.28 16.13 4.02
N GLY A 6 27.06 15.66 2.81
CA GLY A 6 25.82 15.92 2.08
C GLY A 6 25.24 14.63 1.53
N ILE A 7 23.91 14.52 1.48
CA ILE A 7 23.19 13.42 0.84
C ILE A 7 22.89 13.84 -0.59
N THR A 8 23.24 12.98 -1.56
CA THR A 8 22.90 13.13 -2.97
C THR A 8 22.19 11.87 -3.45
N TYR A 9 21.20 12.01 -4.31
CA TYR A 9 20.48 10.91 -4.95
C TYR A 9 20.14 11.28 -6.39
N GLN A 10 20.55 10.44 -7.35
CA GLN A 10 20.36 10.70 -8.80
C GLN A 10 20.80 12.11 -9.23
N ALA A 11 21.98 12.55 -8.81
CA ALA A 11 22.56 13.86 -9.05
C ALA A 11 21.92 15.06 -8.35
N ASP A 12 20.79 14.90 -7.66
CA ASP A 12 20.20 15.95 -6.83
C ASP A 12 20.81 15.96 -5.44
N THR A 13 21.06 17.15 -4.92
CA THR A 13 21.37 17.31 -3.49
C THR A 13 20.11 17.25 -2.67
N PHE A 14 20.16 16.72 -1.45
CA PHE A 14 18.98 16.52 -0.58
C PHE A 14 18.13 17.78 -0.45
N ALA A 15 18.75 18.94 -0.28
CA ALA A 15 18.06 20.21 -0.14
C ALA A 15 17.26 20.64 -1.39
N ASN A 16 17.62 20.13 -2.56
CA ASN A 16 16.96 20.44 -3.83
C ASN A 16 15.92 19.39 -4.26
N MET A 17 15.75 18.33 -3.47
CA MET A 17 14.75 17.31 -3.74
C MET A 17 13.37 17.77 -3.27
N SER A 18 12.30 17.30 -3.96
CA SER A 18 10.94 17.43 -3.43
C SER A 18 10.80 16.68 -2.10
N GLU A 19 9.82 17.06 -1.28
CA GLU A 19 9.56 16.42 0.02
C GLU A 19 9.38 14.91 -0.11
N GLY A 20 8.65 14.45 -1.12
CA GLY A 20 8.46 13.04 -1.40
C GLY A 20 9.75 12.31 -1.76
N LYS A 21 10.62 12.94 -2.56
CA LYS A 21 11.94 12.38 -2.88
C LYS A 21 12.84 12.31 -1.66
N GLN A 22 12.79 13.34 -0.81
CA GLN A 22 13.53 13.36 0.47
C GLN A 22 13.06 12.22 1.39
N ALA A 23 11.73 12.06 1.56
CA ALA A 23 11.15 11.00 2.38
C ALA A 23 11.56 9.61 1.88
N PHE A 24 11.50 9.37 0.56
CA PHE A 24 11.95 8.12 -0.04
C PHE A 24 13.45 7.86 0.18
N VAL A 25 14.30 8.87 0.01
CA VAL A 25 15.75 8.75 0.23
C VAL A 25 16.06 8.42 1.70
N ILE A 26 15.38 9.07 2.65
CA ILE A 26 15.51 8.75 4.08
C ILE A 26 15.09 7.33 4.36
N LEU A 27 13.92 6.90 3.86
CA LEU A 27 13.43 5.53 4.01
C LEU A 27 14.47 4.52 3.48
N LYS A 28 14.99 4.78 2.29
CA LYS A 28 16.02 3.93 1.67
C LYS A 28 17.29 3.85 2.50
N LEU A 29 17.77 4.98 3.01
CA LEU A 29 18.94 5.01 3.89
C LEU A 29 18.73 4.21 5.17
N LEU A 30 17.59 4.42 5.85
CA LEU A 30 17.25 3.69 7.07
C LEU A 30 17.19 2.17 6.85
N LEU A 31 16.66 1.74 5.70
CA LEU A 31 16.53 0.33 5.40
C LEU A 31 17.83 -0.30 4.88
N ASP A 32 18.64 0.42 4.11
CA ASP A 32 19.90 -0.09 3.55
C ASP A 32 21.02 -0.12 4.57
N PHE A 33 21.07 0.84 5.48
CA PHE A 33 22.11 0.89 6.54
C PHE A 33 21.75 0.10 7.80
N SER A 34 20.57 -0.51 7.87
CA SER A 34 20.19 -1.33 9.01
C SER A 34 20.63 -2.78 8.80
N ASP A 35 21.61 -3.21 9.57
CA ASP A 35 22.06 -4.62 9.64
C ASP A 35 21.03 -5.55 10.30
N LYS A 36 20.00 -4.98 10.90
CA LYS A 36 18.95 -5.73 11.60
C LYS A 36 18.00 -6.39 10.59
N ARG A 37 17.74 -7.67 10.78
CA ARG A 37 16.74 -8.44 10.01
C ARG A 37 15.37 -8.51 10.69
N CYS A 38 15.10 -7.68 11.68
CA CYS A 38 13.79 -7.62 12.31
C CYS A 38 12.72 -7.13 11.31
N PRO A 39 11.45 -7.45 11.54
CA PRO A 39 10.34 -6.90 10.77
C PRO A 39 10.37 -5.37 10.74
N ILE A 40 9.95 -4.79 9.63
CA ILE A 40 9.81 -3.34 9.47
C ILE A 40 8.35 -3.03 9.29
N LEU A 41 7.86 -2.05 10.05
CA LEU A 41 6.55 -1.45 9.87
C LEU A 41 6.71 -0.11 9.16
N ILE A 42 6.01 0.05 8.04
CA ILE A 42 5.98 1.27 7.23
C ILE A 42 4.54 1.72 7.15
N ASP A 43 4.27 2.94 7.63
CA ASP A 43 2.93 3.51 7.64
C ASP A 43 2.80 4.56 6.53
N GLN A 44 1.86 4.35 5.63
CA GLN A 44 1.45 5.23 4.55
C GLN A 44 2.60 5.90 3.78
N PRO A 45 3.57 5.13 3.25
CA PRO A 45 4.73 5.73 2.58
C PRO A 45 4.36 6.48 1.30
N GLU A 46 3.19 6.18 0.73
CA GLU A 46 2.68 6.82 -0.49
C GLU A 46 2.18 8.25 -0.29
N ASP A 47 1.78 8.63 0.92
CA ASP A 47 1.19 9.96 1.19
C ASP A 47 2.17 11.12 0.95
N SER A 48 3.44 10.84 1.12
CA SER A 48 4.51 11.80 0.87
C SER A 48 5.03 11.79 -0.56
N LEU A 49 4.50 10.90 -1.44
CA LEU A 49 5.02 10.72 -2.78
C LEU A 49 4.21 11.50 -3.81
N ASP A 50 4.71 12.64 -4.19
CA ASP A 50 4.13 13.56 -5.16
C ASP A 50 4.40 13.21 -6.64
N ASN A 51 5.25 12.20 -6.89
CA ASN A 51 5.69 11.82 -8.22
C ASN A 51 5.55 10.32 -8.49
N ARG A 52 4.92 9.97 -9.62
CA ARG A 52 4.75 8.60 -10.08
C ARG A 52 6.09 7.84 -10.22
N ALA A 53 7.17 8.53 -10.58
CA ALA A 53 8.49 7.93 -10.69
C ALA A 53 9.00 7.46 -9.32
N ILE A 54 8.83 8.30 -8.28
CA ILE A 54 9.22 7.96 -6.90
C ILE A 54 8.38 6.81 -6.36
N TYR A 55 7.08 6.81 -6.67
CA TYR A 55 6.18 5.70 -6.35
C TYR A 55 6.69 4.37 -6.95
N ASN A 56 7.04 4.37 -8.22
CA ASN A 56 7.56 3.17 -8.90
C ASN A 56 8.88 2.70 -8.28
N GLU A 57 9.75 3.63 -7.88
CA GLU A 57 11.00 3.33 -7.19
C GLU A 57 10.74 2.73 -5.79
N LEU A 58 9.77 3.26 -5.04
CA LEU A 58 9.35 2.71 -3.75
C LEU A 58 8.87 1.26 -3.90
N VAL A 59 7.99 1.00 -4.87
CA VAL A 59 7.46 -0.35 -5.12
C VAL A 59 8.59 -1.31 -5.48
N ALA A 60 9.47 -0.93 -6.39
CA ALA A 60 10.62 -1.74 -6.78
C ALA A 60 11.57 -2.02 -5.60
N TYR A 61 11.73 -1.02 -4.72
CA TYR A 61 12.54 -1.13 -3.52
C TYR A 61 11.92 -2.10 -2.50
N ILE A 62 10.62 -1.98 -2.23
CA ILE A 62 9.89 -2.89 -1.33
C ILE A 62 9.97 -4.33 -1.85
N LYS A 63 9.74 -4.57 -3.15
CA LYS A 63 9.86 -5.91 -3.77
C LYS A 63 11.23 -6.55 -3.57
N ARG A 64 12.29 -5.77 -3.60
CA ARG A 64 13.64 -6.27 -3.33
C ARG A 64 13.81 -6.59 -1.86
N LYS A 65 13.42 -5.66 -0.97
CA LYS A 65 13.65 -5.76 0.46
C LYS A 65 12.79 -6.83 1.15
N LYS A 66 11.59 -7.14 0.64
CA LYS A 66 10.76 -8.21 1.19
C LYS A 66 11.43 -9.60 1.12
N ARG A 67 12.43 -9.79 0.24
CA ARG A 67 13.21 -11.03 0.16
C ARG A 67 14.28 -11.13 1.26
N GLU A 68 14.64 -10.02 1.87
CA GLU A 68 15.68 -9.96 2.90
C GLU A 68 15.08 -9.98 4.31
N ARG A 69 13.86 -9.42 4.48
CA ARG A 69 13.19 -9.26 5.76
C ARG A 69 11.69 -9.09 5.60
N GLN A 70 10.94 -9.35 6.67
CA GLN A 70 9.51 -9.09 6.69
C GLN A 70 9.24 -7.58 6.62
N ILE A 71 8.36 -7.17 5.72
CA ILE A 71 7.85 -5.81 5.63
C ILE A 71 6.36 -5.83 5.91
N ILE A 72 5.91 -5.05 6.87
CA ILE A 72 4.51 -4.82 7.19
C ILE A 72 4.19 -3.40 6.73
N LEU A 73 3.34 -3.30 5.72
CA LEU A 73 2.97 -2.03 5.12
C LEU A 73 1.54 -1.69 5.50
N VAL A 74 1.33 -0.53 6.10
CA VAL A 74 -0.01 0.04 6.31
C VAL A 74 -0.25 1.05 5.19
N THR A 75 -1.34 0.89 4.44
CA THR A 75 -1.65 1.76 3.30
C THR A 75 -3.15 1.77 3.03
N HIS A 76 -3.67 2.89 2.59
CA HIS A 76 -5.00 3.01 2.01
C HIS A 76 -4.95 2.98 0.47
N ASN A 77 -3.76 2.92 -0.12
CA ASN A 77 -3.55 2.82 -1.56
C ASN A 77 -3.31 1.38 -1.98
N SER A 78 -4.35 0.72 -2.42
CA SER A 78 -4.29 -0.67 -2.84
C SER A 78 -3.47 -0.90 -4.12
N ASN A 79 -3.13 0.16 -4.89
CA ASN A 79 -2.12 0.02 -5.96
C ASN A 79 -0.76 -0.37 -5.40
N VAL A 80 -0.40 0.11 -4.20
CA VAL A 80 0.83 -0.31 -3.51
C VAL A 80 0.78 -1.79 -3.20
N VAL A 81 -0.35 -2.28 -2.65
CA VAL A 81 -0.55 -3.69 -2.28
C VAL A 81 -0.35 -4.60 -3.48
N VAL A 82 -1.04 -4.31 -4.58
CA VAL A 82 -0.97 -5.10 -5.82
C VAL A 82 0.42 -4.97 -6.47
N SER A 83 0.93 -3.73 -6.58
CA SER A 83 2.21 -3.48 -7.26
C SER A 83 3.41 -4.00 -6.47
N ALA A 84 3.37 -4.01 -5.13
CA ALA A 84 4.42 -4.58 -4.29
C ALA A 84 4.34 -6.11 -4.18
N ASP A 85 3.29 -6.72 -4.77
CA ASP A 85 3.10 -8.16 -4.76
C ASP A 85 3.05 -8.70 -3.31
N ALA A 86 2.05 -8.23 -2.56
CA ALA A 86 1.87 -8.60 -1.17
C ALA A 86 1.49 -10.08 -1.02
N GLU A 87 2.18 -10.80 -0.17
CA GLU A 87 1.94 -12.23 0.07
C GLU A 87 0.73 -12.47 0.99
N ASN A 88 0.47 -11.54 1.88
CA ASN A 88 -0.68 -11.57 2.77
C ASN A 88 -1.24 -10.15 2.91
N VAL A 89 -2.54 -10.03 2.78
CA VAL A 89 -3.26 -8.77 2.93
C VAL A 89 -4.17 -8.86 4.14
N ILE A 90 -4.12 -7.85 4.99
CA ILE A 90 -5.01 -7.70 6.14
C ILE A 90 -5.95 -6.54 5.83
N VAL A 91 -7.23 -6.83 5.74
CA VAL A 91 -8.28 -5.82 5.58
C VAL A 91 -8.85 -5.52 6.96
N ALA A 92 -8.82 -4.24 7.33
CA ALA A 92 -9.34 -3.73 8.59
C ALA A 92 -10.67 -3.01 8.37
N ASN A 93 -11.61 -3.18 9.30
CA ASN A 93 -12.83 -2.40 9.35
C ASN A 93 -13.06 -1.82 10.74
N GLN A 94 -13.44 -0.56 10.78
CA GLN A 94 -13.95 0.08 11.99
C GLN A 94 -15.48 0.00 11.99
N ASN A 95 -16.05 -0.42 13.12
CA ASN A 95 -17.49 -0.54 13.27
C ASN A 95 -18.18 0.80 13.02
N GLY A 96 -19.18 0.80 12.17
CA GLY A 96 -20.00 1.96 11.82
C GLY A 96 -21.41 1.54 11.44
N THR A 97 -22.29 2.53 11.27
CA THR A 97 -23.70 2.28 10.89
C THR A 97 -23.80 1.55 9.55
N ASP A 98 -22.98 1.97 8.58
CA ASP A 98 -22.96 1.41 7.23
C ASP A 98 -21.95 0.25 7.05
N SER A 99 -21.16 -0.01 8.08
CA SER A 99 -20.12 -1.03 8.08
C SER A 99 -20.04 -1.75 9.44
N PRO A 100 -21.10 -2.49 9.83
CA PRO A 100 -21.12 -3.14 11.13
C PRO A 100 -20.12 -4.30 11.20
N ASN A 101 -19.46 -4.40 12.36
CA ASN A 101 -18.62 -5.53 12.73
C ASN A 101 -19.40 -6.60 13.45
N TRP A 102 -18.96 -7.84 13.34
CA TRP A 102 -19.52 -8.95 14.11
C TRP A 102 -19.41 -8.65 15.62
N GLY A 103 -20.47 -8.91 16.37
CA GLY A 103 -20.50 -8.69 17.80
C GLY A 103 -20.32 -7.22 18.25
N GLY A 104 -20.37 -6.25 17.31
CA GLY A 104 -20.21 -4.83 17.63
C GLY A 104 -18.80 -4.43 18.05
N PHE A 105 -17.79 -5.25 17.80
CA PHE A 105 -16.39 -4.91 18.10
C PHE A 105 -15.97 -3.65 17.35
N LYS A 106 -15.26 -2.75 18.02
CA LYS A 106 -14.79 -1.49 17.43
C LYS A 106 -13.94 -1.70 16.17
N PHE A 107 -13.08 -2.69 16.18
CA PHE A 107 -12.24 -3.06 15.04
C PHE A 107 -12.36 -4.55 14.75
N GLN A 108 -12.35 -4.90 13.48
CA GLN A 108 -12.33 -6.28 13.00
C GLN A 108 -11.38 -6.38 11.82
N TYR A 109 -10.79 -7.56 11.64
CA TYR A 109 -9.79 -7.83 10.63
C TYR A 109 -10.05 -9.16 9.96
N ILE A 110 -9.80 -9.22 8.64
CA ILE A 110 -9.67 -10.47 7.91
C ILE A 110 -8.34 -10.45 7.18
N HIS A 111 -7.81 -11.60 6.85
CA HIS A 111 -6.55 -11.71 6.13
C HIS A 111 -6.57 -12.82 5.10
N GLY A 112 -5.69 -12.73 4.12
CA GLY A 112 -5.51 -13.74 3.09
C GLY A 112 -4.62 -13.27 1.94
N ALA A 113 -4.41 -14.15 0.98
CA ALA A 113 -3.67 -13.84 -0.22
C ALA A 113 -4.51 -13.00 -1.20
N LEU A 114 -3.84 -12.31 -2.14
CA LEU A 114 -4.49 -11.54 -3.21
C LEU A 114 -5.41 -12.39 -4.08
N GLU A 115 -5.12 -13.68 -4.20
CA GLU A 115 -5.88 -14.64 -5.00
C GLU A 115 -7.18 -15.07 -4.32
N ASN A 116 -7.32 -14.86 -3.01
CA ASN A 116 -8.54 -15.20 -2.28
C ASN A 116 -9.69 -14.35 -2.77
N THR A 117 -10.59 -14.99 -3.49
CA THR A 117 -11.76 -14.36 -4.10
C THR A 117 -13.04 -15.00 -3.56
N LYS A 118 -14.01 -14.16 -3.24
CA LYS A 118 -15.39 -14.53 -2.90
C LYS A 118 -16.28 -13.43 -3.44
N CYS A 119 -17.22 -13.79 -4.32
CA CYS A 119 -18.18 -12.81 -4.82
C CYS A 119 -18.95 -12.19 -3.66
N LYS A 120 -19.22 -10.89 -3.76
CA LYS A 120 -19.92 -10.12 -2.73
C LYS A 120 -21.31 -10.70 -2.47
N ASP A 121 -21.52 -11.15 -1.23
CA ASP A 121 -22.82 -11.58 -0.73
C ASP A 121 -23.59 -10.35 -0.23
N LYS A 122 -24.62 -9.96 -0.95
CA LYS A 122 -25.45 -8.80 -0.61
C LYS A 122 -26.38 -9.05 0.57
N THR A 123 -26.51 -10.31 1.00
CA THR A 123 -27.36 -10.70 2.14
C THR A 123 -26.60 -10.65 3.46
N ASP A 124 -25.27 -10.68 3.40
CA ASP A 124 -24.41 -10.54 4.57
C ASP A 124 -24.29 -9.05 4.94
N SER A 125 -24.76 -8.72 6.15
CA SER A 125 -24.68 -7.35 6.69
C SER A 125 -23.27 -6.94 7.10
N GLN A 126 -22.36 -7.91 7.27
CA GLN A 126 -21.00 -7.65 7.72
C GLN A 126 -20.07 -7.45 6.54
N ILE A 127 -19.42 -6.30 6.51
CA ILE A 127 -18.62 -5.89 5.35
C ILE A 127 -17.45 -6.84 5.09
N LEU A 128 -16.75 -7.29 6.14
CA LEU A 128 -15.55 -8.12 5.99
C LEU A 128 -15.84 -9.55 5.54
N SER A 129 -16.91 -10.18 6.04
CA SER A 129 -17.29 -11.55 5.68
C SER A 129 -18.03 -11.64 4.35
N SER A 130 -18.59 -10.52 3.89
CA SER A 130 -19.43 -10.48 2.69
C SER A 130 -18.68 -10.78 1.40
N GLN A 131 -17.36 -10.62 1.36
CA GLN A 131 -16.57 -10.77 0.14
C GLN A 131 -15.14 -11.23 0.40
N GLY A 132 -14.40 -11.59 -0.66
CA GLY A 132 -13.02 -12.02 -0.56
C GLY A 132 -12.01 -10.87 -0.50
N ILE A 133 -10.76 -11.19 -0.21
CA ILE A 133 -9.65 -10.20 -0.11
C ILE A 133 -9.51 -9.41 -1.40
N ARG A 134 -9.56 -10.07 -2.57
CA ARG A 134 -9.46 -9.39 -3.86
C ARG A 134 -10.58 -8.38 -4.09
N GLU A 135 -11.78 -8.73 -3.71
CA GLU A 135 -12.95 -7.86 -3.84
C GLU A 135 -12.83 -6.65 -2.91
N HIS A 136 -12.34 -6.83 -1.67
CA HIS A 136 -12.04 -5.72 -0.75
C HIS A 136 -10.99 -4.77 -1.33
N ILE A 137 -9.91 -5.30 -1.88
CA ILE A 137 -8.88 -4.51 -2.54
C ILE A 137 -9.47 -3.69 -3.68
N CYS A 138 -10.30 -4.30 -4.53
CA CYS A 138 -10.96 -3.60 -5.63
C CYS A 138 -11.91 -2.49 -5.13
N ASP A 139 -12.64 -2.73 -4.06
CA ASP A 139 -13.56 -1.73 -3.49
C ASP A 139 -12.80 -0.54 -2.90
N ILE A 140 -11.69 -0.78 -2.21
CA ILE A 140 -10.84 0.28 -1.63
C ILE A 140 -10.12 1.07 -2.73
N LEU A 141 -9.58 0.38 -3.76
CA LEU A 141 -8.79 0.98 -4.83
C LEU A 141 -9.52 1.98 -5.68
N GLU A 142 -10.71 1.60 -6.07
CA GLU A 142 -11.22 2.10 -7.33
C GLU A 142 -12.61 2.73 -7.15
N GLY A 143 -13.10 2.82 -5.91
CA GLY A 143 -14.51 3.13 -5.70
C GLY A 143 -15.40 2.02 -6.25
N GLY A 144 -14.87 0.78 -6.20
CA GLY A 144 -15.54 -0.42 -6.63
C GLY A 144 -15.36 -0.78 -8.12
N ARG A 145 -15.73 -2.01 -8.43
CA ARG A 145 -15.62 -2.62 -9.77
C ARG A 145 -16.29 -1.79 -10.89
N GLU A 146 -17.36 -1.07 -10.57
CA GLU A 146 -18.07 -0.24 -11.55
C GLU A 146 -17.28 1.01 -11.93
N ALA A 147 -16.63 1.66 -10.97
CA ALA A 147 -15.80 2.82 -11.23
C ALA A 147 -14.57 2.45 -12.08
N PHE A 148 -13.99 1.28 -11.82
CA PHE A 148 -12.91 0.74 -12.64
C PHE A 148 -13.37 0.51 -14.10
N LYS A 149 -14.50 -0.20 -14.29
CA LYS A 149 -15.05 -0.43 -15.63
C LYS A 149 -15.39 0.86 -16.39
N LYS A 150 -15.95 1.87 -15.70
CA LYS A 150 -16.22 3.18 -16.29
C LYS A 150 -14.94 3.87 -16.76
N ARG A 151 -13.86 3.76 -15.99
CA ARG A 151 -12.56 4.30 -16.38
C ARG A 151 -11.96 3.57 -17.57
N GLU A 152 -11.97 2.23 -17.57
CA GLU A 152 -11.53 1.43 -18.73
C GLU A 152 -12.28 1.80 -20.00
N GLN A 153 -13.61 1.95 -19.90
CA GLN A 153 -14.44 2.35 -21.04
C GLN A 153 -14.10 3.77 -21.53
N LYS A 154 -13.89 4.70 -20.60
CA LYS A 154 -13.57 6.09 -20.91
C LYS A 154 -12.19 6.28 -21.54
N TYR A 155 -11.23 5.49 -21.12
CA TYR A 155 -9.86 5.54 -21.66
C TYR A 155 -9.62 4.63 -22.86
N GLY A 156 -10.63 3.88 -23.31
CA GLY A 156 -10.53 3.07 -24.52
C GLY A 156 -9.61 1.84 -24.40
N PHE A 157 -9.29 1.40 -23.18
CA PHE A 157 -8.46 0.20 -22.94
C PHE A 157 -9.23 -1.12 -23.19
N ARG A 158 -10.14 -1.14 -24.16
CA ARG A 158 -10.73 -2.42 -24.62
C ARG A 158 -9.71 -3.15 -25.49
N ARG A 159 -9.31 -4.32 -25.05
CA ARG A 159 -8.96 -5.42 -25.96
C ARG A 159 -10.19 -6.16 -26.40
#